data_0efb3bec20bd5b3de27e502a8c847383
#
_entry.id   0efb3bec20bd5b3de27e502a8c847383
#
_cell.length_a   1.000
_cell.length_b   1.000
_cell.length_c   1.000
_cell.angle_alpha   90.00
_cell.angle_beta   90.00
_cell.angle_gamma   90.00
#
_symmetry.space_group_name_H-M   'P 1'
#
loop_
_entity.id
_entity.type
_entity.pdbx_description
1 polymer ?
#
loop_
_entity_poly.entity_id
_entity_poly.type
_entity_poly.pdbx_seq_one_letter_code
_entity_poly.pdbx_strand_id
1 'polypeptide(L)'
;AGWRSRFSHCLLFNPTDAKSSAYNPLLEVRRGAHEVRDVQNIADILVDPEGALERRNHWEKTSHALLVGAILHVLYAGEDKTLRGVANFLSDPACPFELTLHRMMTTPHIGGGPHLVVASAAREVLNKSDNERSGVLSTAMSFLGLYRDPTVAEVTSRCDWRIADLIAAEHPVSLYLVVPPSDISRTKPLIRLILNQIGRRLTESLDGSDGIARRHK
;
A
#
# COMPACT_ATOMS: atom_id res chain seq x y z
N ALA A 1 -17.80 16.87 11.94
CA ALA A 1 -18.59 16.23 10.87
C ALA A 1 -20.04 16.71 10.85
N GLY A 2 -20.78 16.72 11.99
CA GLY A 2 -22.20 17.00 12.03
C GLY A 2 -22.68 18.30 11.36
N TRP A 3 -22.02 19.44 11.59
CA TRP A 3 -22.34 20.69 10.90
C TRP A 3 -21.94 20.65 9.42
N ARG A 4 -20.75 20.07 9.12
CA ARG A 4 -20.21 19.99 7.77
C ARG A 4 -21.06 19.10 6.85
N SER A 5 -21.71 18.07 7.37
CA SER A 5 -22.58 17.17 6.59
C SER A 5 -23.79 17.84 5.94
N ARG A 6 -24.10 19.09 6.32
CA ARG A 6 -25.14 19.90 5.65
C ARG A 6 -24.67 20.44 4.29
N PHE A 7 -23.36 20.46 4.04
CA PHE A 7 -22.74 21.10 2.85
C PHE A 7 -21.83 20.16 2.07
N SER A 8 -21.47 19.03 2.64
CA SER A 8 -20.58 18.06 2.00
C SER A 8 -20.86 16.64 2.47
N HIS A 9 -20.56 15.68 1.61
CA HIS A 9 -20.50 14.28 2.03
C HIS A 9 -19.31 14.09 2.97
N CYS A 10 -19.56 13.61 4.18
CA CYS A 10 -18.53 13.44 5.21
C CYS A 10 -18.11 11.99 5.31
N LEU A 11 -16.84 11.72 5.00
CA LEU A 11 -16.19 10.42 5.14
C LEU A 11 -15.34 10.44 6.42
N LEU A 12 -15.51 9.43 7.27
CA LEU A 12 -14.72 9.29 8.49
C LEU A 12 -13.88 8.01 8.35
N PHE A 13 -12.57 8.16 8.30
CA PHE A 13 -11.63 7.06 8.32
C PHE A 13 -10.96 6.98 9.69
N ASN A 14 -11.18 5.88 10.39
CA ASN A 14 -10.55 5.57 11.66
C ASN A 14 -9.99 4.13 11.59
N PRO A 15 -8.67 3.93 11.59
CA PRO A 15 -8.07 2.60 11.47
C PRO A 15 -8.32 1.68 12.67
N THR A 16 -8.89 2.20 13.76
CA THR A 16 -9.20 1.44 14.98
C THR A 16 -10.69 1.18 15.18
N ASP A 17 -11.52 1.53 14.20
CA ASP A 17 -12.97 1.31 14.24
C ASP A 17 -13.45 0.56 12.99
N ALA A 18 -13.91 -0.67 13.17
CA ALA A 18 -14.42 -1.51 12.09
C ALA A 18 -15.65 -0.93 11.36
N LYS A 19 -16.33 0.06 11.95
CA LYS A 19 -17.46 0.78 11.33
C LYS A 19 -17.03 1.99 10.50
N SER A 20 -15.73 2.25 10.47
CA SER A 20 -15.14 3.32 9.67
C SER A 20 -15.36 3.12 8.18
N SER A 21 -15.37 4.21 7.40
CA SER A 21 -15.17 4.11 5.95
C SER A 21 -13.86 3.40 5.65
N ALA A 22 -13.87 2.48 4.69
CA ALA A 22 -12.70 1.71 4.34
C ALA A 22 -11.90 2.37 3.19
N TYR A 23 -10.58 2.17 3.23
CA TYR A 23 -9.67 2.60 2.18
C TYR A 23 -8.51 1.65 2.03
N ASN A 24 -8.40 1.02 0.88
CA ASN A 24 -7.31 0.12 0.54
C ASN A 24 -6.26 0.84 -0.34
N PRO A 25 -5.06 1.11 0.19
CA PRO A 25 -4.02 1.81 -0.56
C PRO A 25 -3.59 1.13 -1.85
N LEU A 26 -3.69 -0.21 -1.92
CA LEU A 26 -3.28 -0.96 -3.11
C LEU A 26 -4.26 -0.81 -4.28
N LEU A 27 -5.53 -0.52 -3.99
CA LEU A 27 -6.53 -0.31 -5.05
C LEU A 27 -6.40 1.06 -5.75
N GLU A 28 -5.59 1.98 -5.21
CA GLU A 28 -5.24 3.25 -5.88
C GLU A 28 -4.07 3.11 -6.86
N VAL A 29 -3.38 1.96 -6.89
CA VAL A 29 -2.29 1.71 -7.82
C VAL A 29 -2.82 1.65 -9.25
N ARG A 30 -2.26 2.47 -10.12
CA ARG A 30 -2.62 2.55 -11.55
C ARG A 30 -1.79 1.55 -12.34
N ARG A 31 -2.44 0.51 -12.83
CA ARG A 31 -1.78 -0.52 -13.62
C ARG A 31 -1.19 0.05 -14.92
N GLY A 32 -0.15 -0.58 -15.41
CA GLY A 32 0.57 -0.21 -16.62
C GLY A 32 1.70 0.78 -16.33
N ALA A 33 1.78 1.90 -17.05
CA ALA A 33 2.92 2.82 -17.02
C ALA A 33 3.26 3.40 -15.63
N HIS A 34 2.30 3.42 -14.71
CA HIS A 34 2.47 4.06 -13.39
C HIS A 34 2.61 3.08 -12.23
N GLU A 35 2.34 1.78 -12.44
CA GLU A 35 2.21 0.81 -11.36
C GLU A 35 3.48 0.65 -10.50
N VAL A 36 4.64 0.58 -11.16
CA VAL A 36 5.91 0.43 -10.44
C VAL A 36 6.17 1.65 -9.55
N ARG A 37 5.98 2.86 -10.10
CA ARG A 37 6.14 4.11 -9.35
C ARG A 37 5.17 4.21 -8.18
N ASP A 38 3.90 3.87 -8.41
CA ASP A 38 2.87 3.93 -7.37
C ASP A 38 3.17 2.94 -6.24
N VAL A 39 3.60 1.71 -6.58
CA VAL A 39 4.00 0.70 -5.59
C VAL A 39 5.29 1.06 -4.87
N GLN A 40 6.29 1.63 -5.56
CA GLN A 40 7.50 2.15 -4.91
C GLN A 40 7.16 3.23 -3.88
N ASN A 41 6.26 4.15 -4.20
CA ASN A 41 5.80 5.19 -3.26
C ASN A 41 5.13 4.58 -2.01
N ILE A 42 4.37 3.50 -2.16
CA ILE A 42 3.79 2.76 -1.03
C ILE A 42 4.90 2.12 -0.19
N ALA A 43 5.81 1.40 -0.83
CA ALA A 43 6.92 0.72 -0.15
C ALA A 43 7.85 1.72 0.57
N ASP A 44 8.07 2.91 0.00
CA ASP A 44 8.84 3.99 0.63
C ASP A 44 8.25 4.39 1.98
N ILE A 45 6.93 4.57 2.05
CA ILE A 45 6.26 4.93 3.30
C ILE A 45 6.21 3.76 4.30
N LEU A 46 6.09 2.53 3.81
CA LEU A 46 6.11 1.35 4.69
C LEU A 46 7.47 1.18 5.38
N VAL A 47 8.57 1.38 4.63
CA VAL A 47 9.94 1.23 5.14
C VAL A 47 10.39 2.42 6.00
N ASP A 48 9.94 3.62 5.65
CA ASP A 48 10.25 4.85 6.40
C ASP A 48 8.96 5.61 6.76
N PRO A 49 8.20 5.13 7.74
CA PRO A 49 6.95 5.79 8.15
C PRO A 49 7.15 7.16 8.82
N GLU A 50 8.36 7.47 9.27
CA GLU A 50 8.70 8.78 9.85
C GLU A 50 9.14 9.79 8.79
N GLY A 51 9.69 9.34 7.66
CA GLY A 51 10.34 10.18 6.65
C GLY A 51 11.63 10.81 7.15
N ALA A 52 12.27 10.16 8.10
CA ALA A 52 13.44 10.64 8.80
C ALA A 52 14.73 9.96 8.35
N LEU A 53 14.63 8.91 7.53
CA LEU A 53 15.80 8.17 7.07
C LEU A 53 16.52 8.97 5.97
N GLU A 54 17.62 9.60 6.32
CA GLU A 54 18.54 10.20 5.33
C GLU A 54 19.15 9.12 4.42
N ARG A 55 19.44 7.93 4.98
CA ARG A 55 19.97 6.77 4.26
C ARG A 55 19.35 5.48 4.80
N ARG A 56 18.81 4.67 3.90
CA ARG A 56 18.38 3.31 4.22
C ARG A 56 19.59 2.40 4.39
N ASN A 57 19.57 1.56 5.41
CA ASN A 57 20.54 0.49 5.58
C ASN A 57 20.32 -0.65 4.57
N HIS A 58 21.22 -1.63 4.56
CA HIS A 58 21.15 -2.77 3.63
C HIS A 58 19.82 -3.55 3.75
N TRP A 59 19.36 -3.82 4.95
CA TRP A 59 18.14 -4.58 5.21
C TRP A 59 16.90 -3.85 4.73
N GLU A 60 16.82 -2.56 5.01
CA GLU A 60 15.72 -1.69 4.54
C GLU A 60 15.66 -1.60 3.01
N LYS A 61 16.81 -1.47 2.34
CA LYS A 61 16.88 -1.42 0.87
C LYS A 61 16.40 -2.72 0.24
N THR A 62 16.89 -3.86 0.74
CA THR A 62 16.51 -5.17 0.19
C THR A 62 15.06 -5.53 0.51
N SER A 63 14.60 -5.21 1.73
CA SER A 63 13.19 -5.40 2.10
C SER A 63 12.25 -4.50 1.29
N HIS A 64 12.67 -3.27 0.99
CA HIS A 64 11.92 -2.38 0.09
C HIS A 64 11.74 -3.01 -1.30
N ALA A 65 12.82 -3.52 -1.91
CA ALA A 65 12.77 -4.18 -3.21
C ALA A 65 11.84 -5.42 -3.18
N LEU A 66 11.95 -6.24 -2.13
CA LEU A 66 11.06 -7.39 -1.92
C LEU A 66 9.59 -6.95 -1.80
N LEU A 67 9.30 -5.91 -1.01
CA LEU A 67 7.94 -5.38 -0.84
C LEU A 67 7.36 -4.87 -2.17
N VAL A 68 8.14 -4.14 -2.96
CA VAL A 68 7.71 -3.70 -4.30
C VAL A 68 7.33 -4.89 -5.17
N GLY A 69 8.18 -5.92 -5.22
CA GLY A 69 7.90 -7.14 -5.98
C GLY A 69 6.67 -7.89 -5.47
N ALA A 70 6.54 -8.08 -4.14
CA ALA A 70 5.43 -8.80 -3.54
C ALA A 70 4.09 -8.06 -3.70
N ILE A 71 4.07 -6.74 -3.56
CA ILE A 71 2.86 -5.93 -3.79
C ILE A 71 2.41 -6.05 -5.25
N LEU A 72 3.32 -5.90 -6.22
CA LEU A 72 2.99 -6.09 -7.63
C LEU A 72 2.48 -7.50 -7.91
N HIS A 73 3.13 -8.54 -7.35
CA HIS A 73 2.67 -9.92 -7.49
C HIS A 73 1.24 -10.10 -6.99
N VAL A 74 0.94 -9.62 -5.78
CA VAL A 74 -0.39 -9.73 -5.17
C VAL A 74 -1.43 -8.94 -5.97
N LEU A 75 -1.10 -7.77 -6.48
CA LEU A 75 -2.00 -6.97 -7.32
C LEU A 75 -2.40 -7.71 -8.60
N TYR A 76 -1.50 -8.48 -9.20
CA TYR A 76 -1.78 -9.22 -10.44
C TYR A 76 -2.38 -10.61 -10.17
N ALA A 77 -1.77 -11.39 -9.31
CA ALA A 77 -2.04 -12.82 -9.13
C ALA A 77 -2.67 -13.20 -7.79
N GLY A 78 -2.66 -12.29 -6.79
CA GLY A 78 -3.24 -12.57 -5.48
C GLY A 78 -4.76 -12.44 -5.46
N GLU A 79 -5.42 -13.24 -4.62
CA GLU A 79 -6.85 -13.13 -4.35
C GLU A 79 -7.14 -11.95 -3.40
N ASP A 80 -6.38 -11.85 -2.31
CA ASP A 80 -6.47 -10.76 -1.31
C ASP A 80 -5.52 -9.61 -1.70
N LYS A 81 -6.03 -8.65 -2.48
CA LYS A 81 -5.26 -7.49 -2.98
C LYS A 81 -5.15 -6.38 -1.93
N THR A 82 -4.65 -6.74 -0.75
CA THR A 82 -4.45 -5.84 0.40
C THR A 82 -3.04 -5.97 0.95
N LEU A 83 -2.62 -5.03 1.83
CA LEU A 83 -1.34 -5.16 2.53
C LEU A 83 -1.34 -6.35 3.51
N ARG A 84 -2.51 -6.75 4.04
CA ARG A 84 -2.66 -8.03 4.75
C ARG A 84 -2.40 -9.21 3.82
N GLY A 85 -2.95 -9.18 2.59
CA GLY A 85 -2.72 -10.21 1.58
C GLY A 85 -1.23 -10.34 1.22
N VAL A 86 -0.50 -9.22 1.12
CA VAL A 86 0.96 -9.22 0.92
C VAL A 86 1.67 -9.86 2.12
N ALA A 87 1.27 -9.54 3.35
CA ALA A 87 1.85 -10.15 4.54
C ALA A 87 1.61 -11.67 4.57
N ASN A 88 0.38 -12.11 4.29
CA ASN A 88 0.02 -13.51 4.24
C ASN A 88 0.78 -14.26 3.14
N PHE A 89 0.92 -13.67 1.95
CA PHE A 89 1.68 -14.24 0.84
C PHE A 89 3.16 -14.47 1.18
N LEU A 90 3.80 -13.50 1.85
CA LEU A 90 5.22 -13.61 2.23
C LEU A 90 5.46 -14.55 3.41
N SER A 91 4.47 -14.78 4.27
CA SER A 91 4.60 -15.55 5.51
C SER A 91 3.60 -16.70 5.58
N ASP A 92 3.21 -17.26 4.45
CA ASP A 92 2.33 -18.43 4.39
C ASP A 92 3.00 -19.62 5.09
N PRO A 93 2.43 -20.12 6.20
CA PRO A 93 3.01 -21.24 6.95
C PRO A 93 3.03 -22.56 6.17
N ALA A 94 2.19 -22.68 5.13
CA ALA A 94 2.14 -23.85 4.26
C ALA A 94 3.14 -23.78 3.08
N CYS A 95 3.82 -22.64 2.88
CA CYS A 95 4.70 -22.43 1.75
C CYS A 95 6.08 -21.91 2.20
N PRO A 96 7.17 -22.68 2.05
CA PRO A 96 8.53 -22.19 2.31
C PRO A 96 8.83 -20.92 1.51
N PHE A 97 9.57 -20.00 2.09
CA PHE A 97 9.82 -18.69 1.49
C PHE A 97 10.51 -18.77 0.13
N GLU A 98 11.40 -19.76 -0.09
CA GLU A 98 12.02 -20.01 -1.39
C GLU A 98 10.97 -20.33 -2.46
N LEU A 99 9.95 -21.12 -2.13
CA LEU A 99 8.85 -21.40 -3.07
C LEU A 99 8.01 -20.16 -3.34
N THR A 100 7.82 -19.29 -2.36
CA THR A 100 7.17 -17.98 -2.57
C THR A 100 7.96 -17.14 -3.56
N LEU A 101 9.29 -17.07 -3.44
CA LEU A 101 10.16 -16.38 -4.40
C LEU A 101 10.09 -17.01 -5.80
N HIS A 102 10.08 -18.35 -5.88
CA HIS A 102 9.91 -19.04 -7.16
C HIS A 102 8.56 -18.74 -7.80
N ARG A 103 7.46 -18.70 -7.04
CA ARG A 103 6.14 -18.28 -7.53
C ARG A 103 6.19 -16.88 -8.14
N MET A 104 6.83 -15.93 -7.46
CA MET A 104 6.99 -14.57 -7.99
C MET A 104 7.72 -14.55 -9.34
N MET A 105 8.71 -15.42 -9.54
CA MET A 105 9.50 -15.49 -10.78
C MET A 105 8.81 -16.23 -11.94
N THR A 106 7.83 -17.09 -11.65
CA THR A 106 7.25 -17.99 -12.65
C THR A 106 5.77 -17.70 -12.94
N THR A 107 5.06 -17.03 -12.03
CA THR A 107 3.64 -16.71 -12.24
C THR A 107 3.48 -15.72 -13.39
N PRO A 108 2.60 -15.97 -14.36
CA PRO A 108 2.26 -15.00 -15.40
C PRO A 108 1.52 -13.79 -14.80
N HIS A 109 2.00 -12.59 -15.09
CA HIS A 109 1.38 -11.33 -14.65
C HIS A 109 0.90 -10.49 -15.85
N ILE A 110 1.76 -10.35 -16.86
CA ILE A 110 1.51 -9.49 -18.03
C ILE A 110 1.87 -10.28 -19.31
N GLY A 111 0.95 -10.32 -20.27
CA GLY A 111 1.23 -10.91 -21.58
C GLY A 111 1.68 -12.38 -21.56
N GLY A 112 1.25 -13.14 -20.52
CA GLY A 112 1.60 -14.55 -20.36
C GLY A 112 2.96 -14.82 -19.70
N GLY A 113 3.69 -13.78 -19.27
CA GLY A 113 4.97 -13.89 -18.57
C GLY A 113 5.00 -13.21 -17.20
N PRO A 114 6.06 -13.46 -16.41
CA PRO A 114 6.24 -12.78 -15.15
C PRO A 114 6.54 -11.29 -15.35
N HIS A 115 6.03 -10.44 -14.46
CA HIS A 115 6.40 -9.04 -14.42
C HIS A 115 7.89 -8.89 -14.09
N LEU A 116 8.65 -8.13 -14.89
CA LEU A 116 10.10 -8.05 -14.77
C LEU A 116 10.57 -7.59 -13.38
N VAL A 117 9.91 -6.56 -12.82
CA VAL A 117 10.26 -6.06 -11.48
C VAL A 117 9.97 -7.10 -10.40
N VAL A 118 8.89 -7.87 -10.52
CA VAL A 118 8.54 -8.96 -9.58
C VAL A 118 9.60 -10.05 -9.64
N ALA A 119 9.95 -10.51 -10.84
CA ALA A 119 10.93 -11.57 -11.02
C ALA A 119 12.34 -11.14 -10.58
N SER A 120 12.73 -9.89 -10.85
CA SER A 120 14.04 -9.36 -10.44
C SER A 120 14.15 -9.24 -8.92
N ALA A 121 13.13 -8.72 -8.25
CA ALA A 121 13.10 -8.61 -6.79
C ALA A 121 13.21 -9.98 -6.10
N ALA A 122 12.47 -10.97 -6.61
CA ALA A 122 12.53 -12.33 -6.09
C ALA A 122 13.90 -12.98 -6.33
N ARG A 123 14.49 -12.79 -7.52
CA ARG A 123 15.81 -13.32 -7.86
C ARG A 123 16.90 -12.71 -6.99
N GLU A 124 16.85 -11.41 -6.73
CA GLU A 124 17.81 -10.74 -5.84
C GLU A 124 17.81 -11.36 -4.45
N VAL A 125 16.64 -11.62 -3.87
CA VAL A 125 16.53 -12.24 -2.54
C VAL A 125 16.95 -13.71 -2.60
N LEU A 126 16.58 -14.46 -3.63
CA LEU A 126 16.91 -15.87 -3.78
C LEU A 126 18.44 -16.12 -3.87
N ASN A 127 19.17 -15.17 -4.46
CA ASN A 127 20.64 -15.26 -4.59
C ASN A 127 21.41 -15.01 -3.27
N LYS A 128 20.71 -14.61 -2.20
CA LYS A 128 21.31 -14.37 -0.88
C LYS A 128 21.45 -15.67 -0.08
N SER A 129 22.32 -15.67 0.93
CA SER A 129 22.42 -16.77 1.89
C SER A 129 21.10 -16.96 2.67
N ASP A 130 20.87 -18.13 3.24
CA ASP A 130 19.67 -18.47 4.02
C ASP A 130 19.44 -17.49 5.18
N ASN A 131 20.53 -17.16 5.90
CA ASN A 131 20.46 -16.22 7.00
C ASN A 131 20.08 -14.81 6.53
N GLU A 132 20.63 -14.38 5.40
CA GLU A 132 20.32 -13.06 4.82
C GLU A 132 18.88 -13.03 4.29
N ARG A 133 18.41 -14.09 3.61
CA ARG A 133 17.00 -14.21 3.17
C ARG A 133 16.04 -14.12 4.35
N SER A 134 16.35 -14.85 5.44
CA SER A 134 15.53 -14.82 6.65
C SER A 134 15.50 -13.43 7.29
N GLY A 135 16.63 -12.73 7.33
CA GLY A 135 16.72 -11.35 7.82
C GLY A 135 15.92 -10.36 6.97
N VAL A 136 16.00 -10.48 5.64
CA VAL A 136 15.21 -9.64 4.70
C VAL A 136 13.72 -9.88 4.89
N LEU A 137 13.29 -11.14 4.97
CA LEU A 137 11.88 -11.48 5.23
C LEU A 137 11.41 -10.91 6.56
N SER A 138 12.16 -11.13 7.64
CA SER A 138 11.82 -10.62 8.98
C SER A 138 11.67 -9.10 8.99
N THR A 139 12.59 -8.39 8.32
CA THR A 139 12.54 -6.93 8.18
C THR A 139 11.30 -6.50 7.38
N ALA A 140 11.02 -7.13 6.23
CA ALA A 140 9.83 -6.84 5.44
C ALA A 140 8.53 -7.07 6.24
N MET A 141 8.47 -8.16 7.01
CA MET A 141 7.31 -8.50 7.84
C MET A 141 7.10 -7.50 8.98
N SER A 142 8.17 -6.89 9.52
CA SER A 142 8.04 -5.85 10.54
C SER A 142 7.29 -4.61 10.02
N PHE A 143 7.48 -4.24 8.75
CA PHE A 143 6.77 -3.13 8.10
C PHE A 143 5.29 -3.43 7.82
N LEU A 144 4.93 -4.71 7.70
CA LEU A 144 3.57 -5.17 7.44
C LEU A 144 2.79 -5.52 8.73
N GLY A 145 3.42 -5.46 9.89
CA GLY A 145 2.85 -5.90 11.17
C GLY A 145 1.51 -5.24 11.52
N LEU A 146 1.36 -3.93 11.21
CA LEU A 146 0.12 -3.18 11.43
C LEU A 146 -1.09 -3.82 10.71
N TYR A 147 -0.90 -4.30 9.50
CA TYR A 147 -1.98 -4.83 8.64
C TYR A 147 -2.44 -6.24 9.01
N ARG A 148 -1.79 -6.85 10.02
CA ARG A 148 -2.23 -8.11 10.64
C ARG A 148 -3.26 -7.91 11.75
N ASP A 149 -3.42 -6.68 12.25
CA ASP A 149 -4.50 -6.34 13.16
C ASP A 149 -5.85 -6.51 12.45
N PRO A 150 -6.81 -7.28 13.01
CA PRO A 150 -8.08 -7.57 12.35
C PRO A 150 -8.89 -6.32 11.98
N THR A 151 -8.89 -5.30 12.85
CA THR A 151 -9.62 -4.05 12.62
C THR A 151 -8.97 -3.24 11.51
N VAL A 152 -7.65 -3.10 11.54
CA VAL A 152 -6.90 -2.41 10.46
C VAL A 152 -7.06 -3.17 9.14
N ALA A 153 -6.98 -4.49 9.16
CA ALA A 153 -7.19 -5.33 7.99
C ALA A 153 -8.57 -5.14 7.37
N GLU A 154 -9.62 -5.04 8.19
CA GLU A 154 -11.00 -4.81 7.73
C GLU A 154 -11.13 -3.46 7.04
N VAL A 155 -10.71 -2.36 7.68
CA VAL A 155 -10.83 -1.00 7.12
C VAL A 155 -9.88 -0.71 5.97
N THR A 156 -8.92 -1.61 5.70
CA THR A 156 -8.03 -1.54 4.54
C THR A 156 -8.31 -2.64 3.51
N SER A 157 -9.43 -3.37 3.63
CA SER A 157 -9.77 -4.47 2.72
C SER A 157 -10.40 -4.01 1.40
N ARG A 158 -11.10 -2.88 1.41
CA ARG A 158 -11.86 -2.33 0.29
C ARG A 158 -11.75 -0.81 0.24
N CYS A 159 -12.32 -0.19 -0.78
CA CYS A 159 -12.47 1.26 -0.86
C CYS A 159 -13.95 1.63 -0.86
N ASP A 160 -14.39 2.37 0.16
CA ASP A 160 -15.70 3.03 0.19
C ASP A 160 -15.62 4.42 -0.48
N TRP A 161 -14.42 4.89 -0.75
CA TRP A 161 -14.12 6.14 -1.47
C TRP A 161 -12.78 6.03 -2.21
N ARG A 162 -12.59 6.87 -3.21
CA ARG A 162 -11.34 7.00 -3.98
C ARG A 162 -10.78 8.41 -3.84
N ILE A 163 -9.49 8.59 -4.11
CA ILE A 163 -8.87 9.93 -4.09
C ILE A 163 -9.55 10.86 -5.11
N ALA A 164 -9.93 10.34 -6.26
CA ALA A 164 -10.65 11.11 -7.28
C ALA A 164 -11.99 11.67 -6.76
N ASP A 165 -12.67 10.97 -5.87
CA ASP A 165 -13.96 11.41 -5.33
C ASP A 165 -13.84 12.69 -4.48
N LEU A 166 -12.65 12.93 -3.90
CA LEU A 166 -12.40 14.12 -3.08
C LEU A 166 -12.52 15.43 -3.88
N ILE A 167 -12.33 15.38 -5.19
CA ILE A 167 -12.33 16.57 -6.07
C ILE A 167 -13.28 16.48 -7.27
N ALA A 168 -13.68 15.28 -7.68
CA ALA A 168 -14.48 15.06 -8.88
C ALA A 168 -15.94 14.66 -8.59
N ALA A 169 -16.30 14.37 -7.34
CA ALA A 169 -17.65 14.01 -6.95
C ALA A 169 -18.65 15.14 -7.29
N GLU A 170 -19.93 14.79 -7.49
CA GLU A 170 -20.98 15.75 -7.78
C GLU A 170 -21.19 16.75 -6.63
N HIS A 171 -21.12 16.26 -5.39
CA HIS A 171 -21.18 17.07 -4.18
C HIS A 171 -19.81 17.14 -3.49
N PRO A 172 -19.49 18.26 -2.81
CA PRO A 172 -18.25 18.38 -2.06
C PRO A 172 -18.07 17.23 -1.08
N VAL A 173 -16.85 16.70 -0.98
CA VAL A 173 -16.50 15.62 -0.05
C VAL A 173 -15.56 16.17 1.02
N SER A 174 -15.77 15.78 2.27
CA SER A 174 -14.90 16.09 3.40
C SER A 174 -14.42 14.80 4.05
N LEU A 175 -13.10 14.54 3.95
CA LEU A 175 -12.47 13.39 4.57
C LEU A 175 -11.92 13.77 5.96
N TYR A 176 -12.32 13.03 6.97
CA TYR A 176 -11.83 13.13 8.34
C TYR A 176 -10.99 11.91 8.66
N LEU A 177 -9.69 12.11 8.90
CA LEU A 177 -8.80 11.09 9.43
C LEU A 177 -8.84 11.17 10.96
N VAL A 178 -9.49 10.20 11.58
CA VAL A 178 -9.75 10.18 13.02
C VAL A 178 -8.89 9.10 13.65
N VAL A 179 -8.00 9.49 14.56
CA VAL A 179 -7.13 8.54 15.27
C VAL A 179 -7.19 8.83 16.76
N PRO A 180 -7.51 7.84 17.60
CA PRO A 180 -7.42 7.99 19.05
C PRO A 180 -5.98 8.31 19.47
N PRO A 181 -5.76 9.20 20.47
CA PRO A 181 -4.41 9.54 20.95
C PRO A 181 -3.56 8.33 21.34
N SER A 182 -4.18 7.27 21.88
CA SER A 182 -3.53 6.00 22.24
C SER A 182 -2.93 5.24 21.06
N ASP A 183 -3.45 5.45 19.84
CA ASP A 183 -3.10 4.70 18.64
C ASP A 183 -2.34 5.50 17.58
N ILE A 184 -2.04 6.78 17.85
CA ILE A 184 -1.37 7.67 16.90
C ILE A 184 -0.03 7.07 16.41
N SER A 185 0.84 6.65 17.33
CA SER A 185 2.15 6.10 16.96
C SER A 185 2.03 4.80 16.17
N ARG A 186 1.12 3.92 16.56
CA ARG A 186 0.91 2.62 15.92
C ARG A 186 0.35 2.77 14.50
N THR A 187 -0.61 3.67 14.29
CA THR A 187 -1.32 3.83 13.01
C THR A 187 -0.71 4.91 12.11
N LYS A 188 0.29 5.64 12.58
CA LYS A 188 1.01 6.69 11.84
C LYS A 188 1.44 6.27 10.43
N PRO A 189 2.01 5.04 10.22
CA PRO A 189 2.39 4.59 8.88
C PRO A 189 1.23 4.61 7.89
N LEU A 190 0.06 4.12 8.30
CA LEU A 190 -1.13 4.06 7.44
C LEU A 190 -1.68 5.45 7.14
N ILE A 191 -1.80 6.31 8.16
CA ILE A 191 -2.28 7.70 7.98
C ILE A 191 -1.34 8.46 7.05
N ARG A 192 -0.03 8.31 7.23
CA ARG A 192 0.96 8.93 6.36
C ARG A 192 0.88 8.39 4.92
N LEU A 193 0.66 7.09 4.75
CA LEU A 193 0.48 6.48 3.44
C LEU A 193 -0.72 7.10 2.70
N ILE A 194 -1.88 7.21 3.38
CA ILE A 194 -3.09 7.82 2.81
C ILE A 194 -2.83 9.28 2.41
N LEU A 195 -2.27 10.08 3.33
CA LEU A 195 -1.96 11.50 3.05
C LEU A 195 -0.96 11.67 1.90
N ASN A 196 0.05 10.81 1.83
CA ASN A 196 1.04 10.84 0.75
C ASN A 196 0.40 10.49 -0.60
N GLN A 197 -0.44 9.45 -0.67
CA GLN A 197 -1.17 9.09 -1.89
C GLN A 197 -2.10 10.22 -2.34
N ILE A 198 -2.85 10.83 -1.42
CA ILE A 198 -3.71 11.99 -1.73
C ILE A 198 -2.85 13.14 -2.25
N GLY A 199 -1.80 13.54 -1.52
CA GLY A 199 -0.93 14.65 -1.91
C GLY A 199 -0.31 14.44 -3.30
N ARG A 200 0.30 13.28 -3.54
CA ARG A 200 0.91 12.94 -4.83
C ARG A 200 -0.11 12.94 -5.96
N ARG A 201 -1.27 12.31 -5.74
CA ARG A 201 -2.32 12.20 -6.77
C ARG A 201 -2.88 13.57 -7.16
N LEU A 202 -3.07 14.46 -6.19
CA LEU A 202 -3.64 15.78 -6.44
C LEU A 202 -2.64 16.80 -7.01
N THR A 203 -1.32 16.56 -6.85
CA THR A 203 -0.27 17.45 -7.30
C THR A 203 0.51 16.95 -8.53
N GLU A 204 0.21 15.75 -9.02
CA GLU A 204 0.93 15.13 -10.15
C GLU A 204 0.78 15.93 -11.45
N SER A 205 -0.39 16.53 -11.64
CA SER A 205 -0.69 17.37 -12.80
C SER A 205 -1.33 18.65 -12.33
N LEU A 206 -0.64 19.76 -12.56
CA LEU A 206 -1.14 21.11 -12.21
C LEU A 206 -2.12 21.66 -13.26
N ASP A 207 -2.05 21.15 -14.48
CA ASP A 207 -2.85 21.59 -15.64
C ASP A 207 -4.11 20.74 -15.89
N GLY A 208 -4.35 19.71 -15.06
CA GLY A 208 -5.50 18.81 -15.22
C GLY A 208 -5.32 17.75 -16.29
N SER A 209 -4.10 17.55 -16.82
CA SER A 209 -3.80 16.52 -17.83
C SER A 209 -3.92 15.08 -17.31
N ASP A 210 -4.13 14.90 -16.00
CA ASP A 210 -4.35 13.61 -15.33
C ASP A 210 -5.71 12.97 -15.62
N GLY A 211 -6.56 13.63 -16.39
CA GLY A 211 -7.89 13.16 -16.76
C GLY A 211 -8.93 13.21 -15.61
N ILE A 212 -8.57 13.80 -14.47
CA ILE A 212 -9.51 13.98 -13.34
C ILE A 212 -10.27 15.31 -13.54
N ALA A 213 -11.59 15.21 -13.75
CA ALA A 213 -12.46 16.37 -13.79
C ALA A 213 -12.55 17.02 -12.39
N ARG A 214 -11.84 18.12 -12.16
CA ARG A 214 -11.85 18.83 -10.87
C ARG A 214 -13.08 19.72 -10.79
N ARG A 215 -14.08 19.31 -10.01
CA ARG A 215 -15.31 20.08 -9.76
C ARG A 215 -15.20 20.98 -8.53
N HIS A 216 -14.35 20.61 -7.59
CA HIS A 216 -14.14 21.33 -6.33
C HIS A 216 -12.65 21.61 -6.14
N LYS A 217 -12.34 22.80 -5.60
CA LYS A 217 -10.96 23.25 -5.27
C LYS A 217 -10.76 23.23 -3.76
#